data_5099695d4b9175112a89905b7f5deed8
#
_entry.id   5099695d4b9175112a89905b7f5deed8
#
_cell.length_a   1.000
_cell.length_b   1.000
_cell.length_c   1.000
_cell.angle_alpha   90.00
_cell.angle_beta   90.00
_cell.angle_gamma   90.00
#
_symmetry.space_group_name_H-M   'P 1'
#
loop_
_entity.id
_entity.type
_entity.pdbx_description
1 polymer ?
#
loop_
_entity_poly.entity_id
_entity_poly.type
_entity_poly.pdbx_seq_one_letter_code
_entity_poly.pdbx_strand_id
1 'polypeptide(L)'
;MLWSFLIFISFLSDRENPIPASLIMSYFVTLIFGGITGLMLSSVLLIIKQFNRDGRKRIPFWSYVTAKGKISRAFAPYDPVFSFEKFEGQIIALIRMTVLADHPENLAFYRGSSFDPYFQDIIEMTYMQALTVNDIHMEGSELCLNLRTWWINYSEHDGAINRRGDCIDVSLRRNTAYMEPPGFSITSVHCPACGASFDSVRQRICPYCGNEYHMENAGFIIEKLELVP
;
A
#
# COMPACT_ATOMS: atom_id res chain seq x y z
N MET A 1 5.81 37.05 18.08
CA MET A 1 4.82 37.13 19.16
C MET A 1 5.16 38.18 20.22
N LEU A 2 6.34 38.20 20.87
CA LEU A 2 6.72 39.20 21.90
C LEU A 2 6.66 40.65 21.40
N TRP A 3 7.09 40.93 20.19
CA TRP A 3 7.05 42.26 19.59
C TRP A 3 5.63 42.80 19.37
N SER A 4 4.72 41.95 18.93
CA SER A 4 3.31 42.32 18.74
C SER A 4 2.62 42.59 20.06
N PHE A 5 3.02 41.91 21.12
CA PHE A 5 2.49 42.14 22.47
C PHE A 5 3.01 43.44 23.07
N LEU A 6 4.28 43.79 22.86
CA LEU A 6 4.88 45.04 23.29
C LEU A 6 4.28 46.26 22.58
N ILE A 7 4.02 46.17 21.29
CA ILE A 7 3.33 47.21 20.52
C ILE A 7 1.89 47.41 21.05
N PHE A 8 1.20 46.31 21.34
CA PHE A 8 -0.15 46.34 21.86
C PHE A 8 -0.22 46.99 23.26
N ILE A 9 0.74 46.73 24.17
CA ILE A 9 0.84 47.35 25.47
C ILE A 9 1.17 48.86 25.34
N SER A 10 2.03 49.26 24.42
CA SER A 10 2.34 50.65 24.13
C SER A 10 1.10 51.46 23.67
N PHE A 11 0.25 50.83 22.86
CA PHE A 11 -1.00 51.41 22.36
C PHE A 11 -2.07 51.54 23.46
N LEU A 12 -2.11 50.63 24.44
CA LEU A 12 -3.04 50.67 25.57
C LEU A 12 -2.67 51.78 26.60
N SER A 13 -1.44 52.27 26.56
CA SER A 13 -0.93 53.26 27.46
C SER A 13 -1.28 54.72 27.08
N ASP A 14 -1.82 54.92 25.87
CA ASP A 14 -2.16 56.26 25.38
C ASP A 14 -3.58 56.63 25.82
N ARG A 15 -3.67 57.48 26.87
CA ARG A 15 -4.94 57.86 27.53
C ARG A 15 -5.79 58.87 26.75
N GLU A 16 -5.24 59.51 25.74
CA GLU A 16 -5.93 60.60 25.03
C GLU A 16 -6.78 60.12 23.84
N ASN A 17 -6.57 58.91 23.33
CA ASN A 17 -7.36 58.36 22.25
C ASN A 17 -7.80 56.91 22.54
N PRO A 18 -9.05 56.68 22.99
CA PRO A 18 -9.51 55.32 23.29
C PRO A 18 -9.59 54.46 22.00
N ILE A 19 -8.88 53.36 22.01
CA ILE A 19 -8.90 52.41 20.89
C ILE A 19 -10.33 51.87 20.71
N PRO A 20 -10.92 51.94 19.54
CA PRO A 20 -12.25 51.40 19.31
C PRO A 20 -12.30 49.91 19.62
N ALA A 21 -13.33 49.46 20.34
CA ALA A 21 -13.53 48.08 20.76
C ALA A 21 -13.45 47.08 19.59
N SER A 22 -13.77 47.53 18.38
CA SER A 22 -13.66 46.73 17.15
C SER A 22 -12.20 46.35 16.80
N LEU A 23 -11.22 47.21 17.06
CA LEU A 23 -9.80 46.93 16.81
C LEU A 23 -9.26 45.94 17.86
N ILE A 24 -9.68 46.04 19.09
CA ILE A 24 -9.30 45.10 20.17
C ILE A 24 -9.86 43.71 19.82
N MET A 25 -11.14 43.62 19.45
CA MET A 25 -11.75 42.36 19.04
C MET A 25 -11.08 41.77 17.79
N SER A 26 -10.75 42.57 16.76
CA SER A 26 -10.03 42.12 15.58
C SER A 26 -8.66 41.54 15.91
N TYR A 27 -7.94 42.18 16.85
CA TYR A 27 -6.63 41.69 17.31
C TYR A 27 -6.73 40.33 18.02
N PHE A 28 -7.71 40.17 18.93
CA PHE A 28 -7.96 38.91 19.62
C PHE A 28 -8.37 37.78 18.64
N VAL A 29 -9.26 38.09 17.72
CA VAL A 29 -9.67 37.14 16.67
C VAL A 29 -8.45 36.70 15.85
N THR A 30 -7.59 37.63 15.41
CA THR A 30 -6.37 37.32 14.65
C THR A 30 -5.38 36.48 15.46
N LEU A 31 -5.22 36.75 16.77
CA LEU A 31 -4.38 35.96 17.65
C LEU A 31 -4.90 34.53 17.82
N ILE A 32 -6.21 34.37 18.03
CA ILE A 32 -6.83 33.06 18.22
C ILE A 32 -6.72 32.25 16.92
N PHE A 33 -7.16 32.81 15.78
CA PHE A 33 -7.09 32.11 14.48
C PHE A 33 -5.65 31.87 14.02
N GLY A 34 -4.76 32.84 14.19
CA GLY A 34 -3.33 32.68 13.87
C GLY A 34 -2.64 31.66 14.79
N GLY A 35 -3.01 31.59 16.05
CA GLY A 35 -2.54 30.60 17.00
C GLY A 35 -2.99 29.18 16.62
N ILE A 36 -4.28 29.00 16.31
CA ILE A 36 -4.86 27.71 15.90
C ILE A 36 -4.26 27.24 14.58
N THR A 37 -4.16 28.13 13.58
CA THR A 37 -3.56 27.79 12.29
C THR A 37 -2.07 27.47 12.42
N GLY A 38 -1.33 28.19 13.26
CA GLY A 38 0.07 27.92 13.56
C GLY A 38 0.28 26.58 14.26
N LEU A 39 -0.59 26.21 15.22
CA LEU A 39 -0.55 24.91 15.88
C LEU A 39 -0.91 23.76 14.92
N MET A 40 -1.91 23.94 14.06
CA MET A 40 -2.25 22.97 13.05
C MET A 40 -1.11 22.78 12.04
N LEU A 41 -0.52 23.86 11.56
CA LEU A 41 0.60 23.79 10.63
C LEU A 41 1.84 23.13 11.26
N SER A 42 2.15 23.44 12.52
CA SER A 42 3.28 22.82 13.23
C SER A 42 3.04 21.34 13.50
N SER A 43 1.82 20.91 13.84
CA SER A 43 1.50 19.50 14.03
C SER A 43 1.57 18.72 12.69
N VAL A 44 1.12 19.31 11.59
CA VAL A 44 1.28 18.72 10.26
C VAL A 44 2.76 18.61 9.87
N LEU A 45 3.56 19.65 10.13
CA LEU A 45 5.01 19.62 9.88
C LEU A 45 5.73 18.61 10.76
N LEU A 46 5.33 18.43 12.01
CA LEU A 46 5.87 17.42 12.92
C LEU A 46 5.52 16.01 12.42
N ILE A 47 4.28 15.78 11.99
CA ILE A 47 3.86 14.51 11.38
C ILE A 47 4.69 14.23 10.12
N ILE A 48 4.84 15.20 9.22
CA ILE A 48 5.67 15.08 8.01
C ILE A 48 7.13 14.79 8.38
N LYS A 49 7.67 15.46 9.40
CA LYS A 49 9.05 15.27 9.86
C LYS A 49 9.25 13.89 10.49
N GLN A 50 8.26 13.40 11.24
CA GLN A 50 8.28 12.07 11.81
C GLN A 50 8.17 10.99 10.73
N PHE A 51 7.34 11.20 9.71
CA PHE A 51 7.28 10.35 8.51
C PHE A 51 8.59 10.31 7.73
N ASN A 52 9.31 11.43 7.63
CA ASN A 52 10.61 11.49 6.95
C ASN A 52 11.77 10.91 7.78
N ARG A 53 11.65 10.89 9.11
CA ARG A 53 12.73 10.45 10.01
C ARG A 53 12.90 8.92 10.03
N ASP A 54 11.84 8.19 9.70
CA ASP A 54 11.85 6.72 9.71
C ASP A 54 12.42 6.10 8.41
N GLY A 55 13.10 6.88 7.56
CA GLY A 55 13.66 6.38 6.28
C GLY A 55 12.59 5.93 5.27
N ARG A 56 11.32 6.28 5.51
CA ARG A 56 10.20 5.89 4.64
C ARG A 56 10.33 6.56 3.28
N LYS A 57 10.45 5.78 2.25
CA LYS A 57 10.33 6.28 0.87
C LYS A 57 9.00 7.02 0.74
N ARG A 58 9.04 8.23 0.17
CA ARG A 58 7.87 9.11 0.07
C ARG A 58 6.72 8.38 -0.61
N ILE A 59 5.62 8.21 0.13
CA ILE A 59 4.35 7.76 -0.43
C ILE A 59 3.76 8.95 -1.20
N PRO A 60 3.56 8.86 -2.52
CA PRO A 60 2.96 9.95 -3.28
C PRO A 60 1.49 10.08 -2.87
N PHE A 61 1.08 11.24 -2.34
CA PHE A 61 -0.25 11.46 -1.77
C PHE A 61 -1.42 11.10 -2.71
N TRP A 62 -1.26 11.38 -4.02
CA TRP A 62 -2.30 11.10 -5.02
C TRP A 62 -2.17 9.74 -5.71
N SER A 63 -1.12 8.98 -5.40
CA SER A 63 -0.81 7.73 -6.09
C SER A 63 -1.92 6.69 -5.99
N TYR A 64 -2.49 6.54 -4.80
CA TYR A 64 -3.54 5.56 -4.53
C TYR A 64 -4.81 5.84 -5.36
N VAL A 65 -5.29 7.10 -5.36
CA VAL A 65 -6.48 7.49 -6.13
C VAL A 65 -6.25 7.31 -7.63
N THR A 66 -5.07 7.69 -8.11
CA THR A 66 -4.67 7.52 -9.51
C THR A 66 -4.57 6.05 -9.89
N ALA A 67 -3.98 5.21 -9.02
CA ALA A 67 -3.86 3.77 -9.23
C ALA A 67 -5.24 3.10 -9.29
N LYS A 68 -6.13 3.41 -8.34
CA LYS A 68 -7.51 2.92 -8.36
C LYS A 68 -8.20 3.20 -9.70
N GLY A 69 -8.11 4.45 -10.18
CA GLY A 69 -8.72 4.83 -11.44
C GLY A 69 -8.11 4.17 -12.67
N LYS A 70 -6.78 3.94 -12.71
CA LYS A 70 -6.10 3.24 -13.80
C LYS A 70 -6.48 1.77 -13.85
N ILE A 71 -6.41 1.09 -12.70
CA ILE A 71 -6.71 -0.34 -12.56
C ILE A 71 -8.17 -0.61 -12.89
N SER A 72 -9.11 0.15 -12.32
CA SER A 72 -10.54 -0.04 -12.60
C SER A 72 -10.86 0.12 -14.08
N ARG A 73 -10.22 1.08 -14.78
CA ARG A 73 -10.40 1.24 -16.23
C ARG A 73 -9.81 0.08 -17.03
N ALA A 74 -8.68 -0.48 -16.60
CA ALA A 74 -8.07 -1.61 -17.27
C ALA A 74 -8.91 -2.88 -17.16
N PHE A 75 -9.60 -3.10 -16.02
CA PHE A 75 -10.46 -4.27 -15.82
C PHE A 75 -11.87 -4.12 -16.40
N ALA A 76 -12.39 -2.89 -16.53
CA ALA A 76 -13.77 -2.63 -16.96
C ALA A 76 -14.22 -3.40 -18.25
N PRO A 77 -13.36 -3.60 -19.28
CA PRO A 77 -13.76 -4.38 -20.45
C PRO A 77 -13.96 -5.87 -20.20
N TYR A 78 -13.33 -6.42 -19.17
CA TYR A 78 -13.24 -7.86 -18.91
C TYR A 78 -14.04 -8.30 -17.68
N ASP A 79 -14.22 -7.40 -16.71
CA ASP A 79 -14.92 -7.66 -15.47
C ASP A 79 -15.85 -6.48 -15.12
N PRO A 80 -17.13 -6.52 -15.54
CA PRO A 80 -18.10 -5.45 -15.29
C PRO A 80 -18.41 -5.21 -13.80
N VAL A 81 -18.15 -6.20 -12.94
CA VAL A 81 -18.37 -6.14 -11.48
C VAL A 81 -17.08 -6.00 -10.70
N PHE A 82 -16.01 -5.57 -11.38
CA PHE A 82 -14.70 -5.40 -10.76
C PHE A 82 -14.75 -4.50 -9.52
N SER A 83 -14.20 -4.98 -8.42
CA SER A 83 -13.98 -4.22 -7.19
C SER A 83 -12.49 -4.01 -6.98
N PHE A 84 -12.08 -2.74 -6.93
CA PHE A 84 -10.70 -2.39 -6.64
C PHE A 84 -10.28 -2.85 -5.24
N GLU A 85 -11.17 -2.77 -4.26
CA GLU A 85 -10.91 -3.19 -2.88
C GLU A 85 -10.67 -4.70 -2.78
N LYS A 86 -11.45 -5.50 -3.52
CA LYS A 86 -11.23 -6.94 -3.64
C LYS A 86 -9.89 -7.24 -4.30
N PHE A 87 -9.60 -6.59 -5.41
CA PHE A 87 -8.33 -6.68 -6.13
C PHE A 87 -7.14 -6.35 -5.22
N GLU A 88 -7.18 -5.19 -4.55
CA GLU A 88 -6.12 -4.75 -3.63
C GLU A 88 -5.90 -5.78 -2.53
N GLY A 89 -6.98 -6.23 -1.87
CA GLY A 89 -6.90 -7.26 -0.83
C GLY A 89 -6.26 -8.56 -1.32
N GLN A 90 -6.59 -9.01 -2.53
CA GLN A 90 -5.97 -10.19 -3.15
C GLN A 90 -4.48 -9.99 -3.38
N ILE A 91 -4.08 -8.88 -4.00
CA ILE A 91 -2.67 -8.62 -4.32
C ILE A 91 -1.83 -8.50 -3.03
N ILE A 92 -2.35 -7.80 -2.02
CA ILE A 92 -1.68 -7.69 -0.73
C ILE A 92 -1.51 -9.06 -0.06
N ALA A 93 -2.52 -9.91 -0.13
CA ALA A 93 -2.45 -11.29 0.39
C ALA A 93 -1.40 -12.10 -0.38
N LEU A 94 -1.37 -12.04 -1.71
CA LEU A 94 -0.39 -12.74 -2.54
C LEU A 94 1.04 -12.31 -2.22
N ILE A 95 1.31 -11.00 -2.13
CA ILE A 95 2.64 -10.47 -1.78
C ILE A 95 3.07 -10.98 -0.39
N ARG A 96 2.19 -10.87 0.61
CA ARG A 96 2.50 -11.33 1.98
C ARG A 96 2.79 -12.83 2.01
N MET A 97 1.96 -13.64 1.37
CA MET A 97 2.15 -15.08 1.31
C MET A 97 3.45 -15.45 0.60
N THR A 98 3.83 -14.72 -0.46
CA THR A 98 5.10 -14.96 -1.16
C THR A 98 6.30 -14.60 -0.29
N VAL A 99 6.29 -13.42 0.34
CA VAL A 99 7.43 -12.94 1.15
C VAL A 99 7.61 -13.78 2.43
N LEU A 100 6.50 -14.20 3.06
CA LEU A 100 6.55 -14.96 4.31
C LEU A 100 6.59 -16.49 4.10
N ALA A 101 6.74 -16.95 2.85
CA ALA A 101 6.86 -18.37 2.56
C ALA A 101 8.31 -18.84 2.73
N ASP A 102 8.52 -19.99 3.37
CA ASP A 102 9.84 -20.64 3.43
C ASP A 102 10.34 -21.06 2.03
N HIS A 103 9.40 -21.41 1.15
CA HIS A 103 9.66 -21.91 -0.21
C HIS A 103 8.71 -21.24 -1.21
N PRO A 104 8.94 -19.96 -1.60
CA PRO A 104 8.05 -19.24 -2.51
C PRO A 104 7.93 -19.89 -3.90
N GLU A 105 8.96 -20.62 -4.33
CA GLU A 105 8.97 -21.37 -5.60
C GLU A 105 7.91 -22.48 -5.67
N ASN A 106 7.41 -22.96 -4.51
CA ASN A 106 6.37 -24.00 -4.45
C ASN A 106 4.94 -23.43 -4.52
N LEU A 107 4.78 -22.11 -4.42
CA LEU A 107 3.46 -21.48 -4.45
C LEU A 107 2.85 -21.57 -5.86
N ALA A 108 1.57 -21.92 -5.93
CA ALA A 108 0.87 -22.06 -7.22
C ALA A 108 0.76 -20.75 -8.00
N PHE A 109 0.75 -19.62 -7.29
CA PHE A 109 0.60 -18.28 -7.86
C PHE A 109 1.92 -17.50 -8.00
N TYR A 110 3.08 -18.13 -7.75
CA TYR A 110 4.40 -17.51 -7.91
C TYR A 110 5.18 -18.19 -9.02
N ARG A 111 5.75 -17.39 -9.93
CA ARG A 111 6.57 -17.84 -11.06
C ARG A 111 7.91 -17.12 -11.15
N GLY A 112 8.27 -16.34 -10.11
CA GLY A 112 9.52 -15.60 -10.10
C GLY A 112 10.73 -16.53 -10.15
N SER A 113 11.74 -16.14 -10.93
CA SER A 113 13.00 -16.87 -11.08
C SER A 113 14.04 -16.53 -10.03
N SER A 114 13.86 -15.42 -9.32
CA SER A 114 14.78 -14.93 -8.27
C SER A 114 13.97 -14.34 -7.13
N PHE A 115 14.45 -14.57 -5.92
CA PHE A 115 13.86 -14.04 -4.70
C PHE A 115 14.95 -13.27 -3.95
N ASP A 116 14.69 -12.00 -3.60
CA ASP A 116 15.65 -11.17 -2.90
C ASP A 116 15.97 -11.79 -1.52
N PRO A 117 17.25 -12.05 -1.19
CA PRO A 117 17.62 -12.65 0.10
C PRO A 117 17.11 -11.87 1.33
N TYR A 118 16.92 -10.56 1.18
CA TYR A 118 16.34 -9.72 2.26
C TYR A 118 14.95 -10.17 2.70
N PHE A 119 14.15 -10.73 1.79
CA PHE A 119 12.81 -11.22 2.14
C PHE A 119 12.85 -12.44 3.08
N GLN A 120 13.94 -13.20 3.11
CA GLN A 120 14.06 -14.37 3.98
C GLN A 120 14.13 -14.02 5.47
N ASP A 121 14.58 -12.80 5.79
CA ASP A 121 14.69 -12.33 7.18
C ASP A 121 13.41 -11.66 7.68
N ILE A 122 12.41 -11.48 6.81
CA ILE A 122 11.15 -10.80 7.17
C ILE A 122 10.25 -11.76 7.91
N ILE A 123 9.88 -11.39 9.16
CA ILE A 123 8.97 -12.15 10.01
C ILE A 123 7.55 -11.59 10.02
N GLU A 124 7.39 -10.30 9.69
CA GLU A 124 6.09 -9.65 9.65
C GLU A 124 6.09 -8.48 8.63
N MET A 125 4.94 -8.28 7.99
CA MET A 125 4.73 -7.20 7.03
C MET A 125 3.41 -6.48 7.31
N THR A 126 3.45 -5.13 7.29
CA THR A 126 2.26 -4.28 7.38
C THR A 126 2.15 -3.42 6.13
N TYR A 127 1.06 -3.59 5.37
CA TYR A 127 0.77 -2.76 4.21
C TYR A 127 0.39 -1.34 4.61
N MET A 128 0.96 -0.35 3.92
CA MET A 128 0.79 1.06 4.24
C MET A 128 -0.39 1.74 3.50
N GLN A 129 -1.30 0.95 2.91
CA GLN A 129 -2.41 1.44 2.08
C GLN A 129 -1.94 2.39 0.97
N ALA A 130 -0.79 2.08 0.38
CA ALA A 130 -0.18 2.87 -0.66
C ALA A 130 0.24 1.97 -1.83
N LEU A 131 -0.30 2.27 -3.01
CA LEU A 131 -0.09 1.54 -4.24
C LEU A 131 0.03 2.52 -5.41
N THR A 132 0.99 2.29 -6.31
CA THR A 132 1.09 2.98 -7.60
C THR A 132 1.13 1.98 -8.73
N VAL A 133 0.72 2.44 -9.89
CA VAL A 133 0.81 1.68 -11.14
C VAL A 133 1.97 2.23 -11.94
N ASN A 134 3.00 1.38 -12.11
CA ASN A 134 4.13 1.68 -12.97
C ASN A 134 3.78 1.42 -14.43
N ASP A 135 3.11 0.27 -14.70
CA ASP A 135 2.70 -0.09 -16.03
C ASP A 135 1.45 -0.98 -16.02
N ILE A 136 0.61 -0.89 -17.07
CA ILE A 136 -0.50 -1.81 -17.37
C ILE A 136 -0.57 -1.98 -18.89
N HIS A 137 -0.48 -3.22 -19.37
CA HIS A 137 -0.63 -3.55 -20.77
C HIS A 137 -1.22 -4.95 -20.97
N MET A 138 -1.62 -5.25 -22.20
CA MET A 138 -2.12 -6.55 -22.59
C MET A 138 -1.07 -7.30 -23.42
N GLU A 139 -0.86 -8.57 -23.09
CA GLU A 139 -0.09 -9.54 -23.89
C GLU A 139 -1.03 -10.67 -24.34
N GLY A 140 -1.58 -10.55 -25.53
CA GLY A 140 -2.61 -11.48 -25.99
C GLY A 140 -3.86 -11.42 -25.13
N SER A 141 -4.22 -12.52 -24.46
CA SER A 141 -5.34 -12.60 -23.50
C SER A 141 -4.93 -12.32 -22.06
N GLU A 142 -3.69 -11.94 -21.80
CA GLU A 142 -3.18 -11.73 -20.45
C GLU A 142 -3.01 -10.26 -20.14
N LEU A 143 -3.57 -9.84 -19.02
CA LEU A 143 -3.39 -8.50 -18.46
C LEU A 143 -2.16 -8.52 -17.57
N CYS A 144 -1.14 -7.75 -17.97
CA CYS A 144 0.09 -7.56 -17.23
C CYS A 144 0.04 -6.24 -16.44
N LEU A 145 0.38 -6.30 -15.15
CA LEU A 145 0.41 -5.14 -14.27
C LEU A 145 1.75 -5.08 -13.54
N ASN A 146 2.39 -3.92 -13.58
CA ASN A 146 3.54 -3.60 -12.74
C ASN A 146 3.12 -2.59 -11.68
N LEU A 147 3.12 -3.01 -10.43
CA LEU A 147 2.66 -2.22 -9.31
C LEU A 147 3.81 -1.97 -8.33
N ARG A 148 3.80 -0.81 -7.68
CA ARG A 148 4.65 -0.52 -6.53
C ARG A 148 3.80 -0.39 -5.31
N THR A 149 4.18 -1.07 -4.22
CA THR A 149 3.49 -1.10 -2.95
C THR A 149 4.42 -0.69 -1.81
N TRP A 150 3.88 -0.08 -0.74
CA TRP A 150 4.65 0.37 0.41
C TRP A 150 4.32 -0.44 1.64
N TRP A 151 5.37 -0.86 2.35
CA TRP A 151 5.29 -1.77 3.48
C TRP A 151 6.11 -1.29 4.65
N ILE A 152 5.71 -1.68 5.86
CA ILE A 152 6.56 -1.72 7.03
C ILE A 152 6.90 -3.19 7.25
N ASN A 153 8.19 -3.51 7.14
CA ASN A 153 8.69 -4.85 7.34
C ASN A 153 9.40 -4.93 8.70
N TYR A 154 9.21 -6.05 9.36
CA TYR A 154 9.92 -6.41 10.56
C TYR A 154 10.79 -7.62 10.22
N SER A 155 12.10 -7.51 10.46
CA SER A 155 13.06 -8.58 10.23
C SER A 155 13.78 -8.91 11.53
N GLU A 156 14.14 -10.18 11.72
CA GLU A 156 14.95 -10.63 12.84
C GLU A 156 16.38 -10.89 12.34
N HIS A 157 17.35 -10.26 13.00
CA HIS A 157 18.75 -10.50 12.74
C HIS A 157 19.51 -10.48 14.07
N ASP A 158 20.26 -11.55 14.37
CA ASP A 158 21.01 -11.72 15.62
C ASP A 158 20.17 -11.52 16.90
N GLY A 159 18.90 -11.97 16.87
CA GLY A 159 17.97 -11.82 18.00
C GLY A 159 17.42 -10.40 18.20
N ALA A 160 17.74 -9.48 17.31
CA ALA A 160 17.18 -8.12 17.31
C ALA A 160 16.11 -7.95 16.22
N ILE A 161 14.97 -7.37 16.60
CA ILE A 161 13.90 -7.03 15.65
C ILE A 161 14.17 -5.65 15.07
N ASN A 162 14.36 -5.60 13.78
CA ASN A 162 14.53 -4.38 13.00
C ASN A 162 13.24 -4.03 12.28
N ARG A 163 12.88 -2.74 12.30
CA ARG A 163 11.72 -2.21 11.60
C ARG A 163 12.16 -1.29 10.46
N ARG A 164 11.73 -1.60 9.24
CA ARG A 164 12.10 -0.84 8.04
C ARG A 164 10.88 -0.54 7.18
N GLY A 165 10.86 0.65 6.56
CA GLY A 165 9.88 1.01 5.53
C GLY A 165 10.44 0.71 4.14
N ASP A 166 9.76 -0.17 3.39
CA ASP A 166 10.22 -0.63 2.08
C ASP A 166 9.18 -0.40 0.99
N CYS A 167 9.67 -0.31 -0.26
CA CYS A 167 8.84 -0.37 -1.45
C CYS A 167 9.09 -1.71 -2.15
N ILE A 168 8.01 -2.37 -2.54
CA ILE A 168 8.08 -3.63 -3.27
C ILE A 168 7.42 -3.41 -4.64
N ASP A 169 8.18 -3.66 -5.70
CA ASP A 169 7.64 -3.74 -7.06
C ASP A 169 7.21 -5.17 -7.33
N VAL A 170 5.97 -5.31 -7.80
CA VAL A 170 5.38 -6.59 -8.13
C VAL A 170 4.89 -6.59 -9.57
N SER A 171 5.33 -7.59 -10.35
CA SER A 171 4.80 -7.86 -11.68
C SER A 171 3.77 -8.97 -11.59
N LEU A 172 2.58 -8.69 -12.06
CA LEU A 172 1.42 -9.56 -12.00
C LEU A 172 0.92 -9.87 -13.40
N ARG A 173 0.43 -11.08 -13.60
CA ARG A 173 -0.25 -11.52 -14.80
C ARG A 173 -1.60 -12.15 -14.46
N ARG A 174 -2.61 -11.90 -15.28
CA ARG A 174 -3.93 -12.52 -15.17
C ARG A 174 -4.49 -12.80 -16.55
N ASN A 175 -4.97 -14.02 -16.77
CA ASN A 175 -5.69 -14.36 -18.00
C ASN A 175 -7.11 -13.76 -17.94
N THR A 176 -7.44 -12.89 -18.90
CA THR A 176 -8.73 -12.20 -18.99
C THR A 176 -9.83 -13.06 -19.63
N ALA A 177 -9.47 -14.18 -20.25
CA ALA A 177 -10.43 -15.12 -20.82
C ALA A 177 -11.13 -15.97 -19.76
N TYR A 178 -10.61 -16.01 -18.54
CA TYR A 178 -11.16 -16.78 -17.43
C TYR A 178 -11.66 -15.84 -16.33
N MET A 179 -12.90 -16.04 -15.93
CA MET A 179 -13.49 -15.36 -14.78
C MET A 179 -13.25 -16.20 -13.52
N GLU A 180 -13.00 -15.55 -12.39
CA GLU A 180 -12.95 -16.24 -11.12
C GLU A 180 -14.28 -16.98 -10.85
N PRO A 181 -14.23 -18.30 -10.53
CA PRO A 181 -15.44 -19.01 -10.15
C PRO A 181 -16.02 -18.42 -8.84
N PRO A 182 -17.34 -18.45 -8.68
CA PRO A 182 -17.97 -18.02 -7.44
C PRO A 182 -17.39 -18.77 -6.23
N GLY A 183 -17.01 -18.04 -5.18
CA GLY A 183 -16.42 -18.64 -3.97
C GLY A 183 -14.96 -19.05 -4.12
N PHE A 184 -14.26 -18.62 -5.18
CA PHE A 184 -12.84 -18.88 -5.35
C PHE A 184 -12.04 -18.39 -4.14
N SER A 185 -11.16 -19.27 -3.65
CA SER A 185 -10.22 -18.98 -2.56
C SER A 185 -8.82 -19.46 -2.97
N ILE A 186 -7.82 -18.60 -2.77
CA ILE A 186 -6.42 -18.93 -3.04
C ILE A 186 -5.93 -20.07 -2.13
N THR A 187 -6.46 -20.14 -0.91
CA THR A 187 -6.06 -21.12 0.10
C THR A 187 -6.77 -22.48 -0.02
N SER A 188 -7.80 -22.57 -0.84
CA SER A 188 -8.53 -23.83 -1.04
C SER A 188 -9.02 -23.95 -2.47
N VAL A 189 -8.33 -24.74 -3.25
CA VAL A 189 -8.63 -24.99 -4.67
C VAL A 189 -9.08 -26.43 -4.88
N HIS A 190 -9.88 -26.67 -5.94
CA HIS A 190 -10.26 -27.99 -6.36
C HIS A 190 -9.38 -28.46 -7.50
N CYS A 191 -8.82 -29.65 -7.37
CA CYS A 191 -8.04 -30.28 -8.45
C CYS A 191 -8.94 -30.58 -9.65
N PRO A 192 -8.63 -30.07 -10.85
CA PRO A 192 -9.45 -30.33 -12.04
C PRO A 192 -9.43 -31.80 -12.50
N ALA A 193 -8.39 -32.56 -12.11
CA ALA A 193 -8.23 -33.95 -12.50
C ALA A 193 -8.97 -34.93 -11.58
N CYS A 194 -8.97 -34.72 -10.23
CA CYS A 194 -9.55 -35.67 -9.27
C CYS A 194 -10.64 -35.07 -8.38
N GLY A 195 -10.92 -33.76 -8.48
CA GLY A 195 -11.92 -33.07 -7.67
C GLY A 195 -11.53 -32.83 -6.19
N ALA A 196 -10.41 -33.35 -5.72
CA ALA A 196 -9.98 -33.18 -4.34
C ALA A 196 -9.61 -31.73 -4.05
N SER A 197 -10.01 -31.24 -2.86
CA SER A 197 -9.59 -29.91 -2.38
C SER A 197 -8.23 -29.98 -1.74
N PHE A 198 -7.39 -28.96 -2.00
CA PHE A 198 -6.09 -28.82 -1.37
C PHE A 198 -5.67 -27.36 -1.26
N ASP A 199 -4.64 -27.09 -0.46
CA ASP A 199 -4.10 -25.76 -0.22
C ASP A 199 -3.05 -25.41 -1.30
N SER A 200 -3.41 -24.54 -2.25
CA SER A 200 -2.51 -24.09 -3.31
C SER A 200 -1.47 -23.08 -2.85
N VAL A 201 -1.58 -22.58 -1.63
CA VAL A 201 -0.54 -21.72 -1.01
C VAL A 201 0.68 -22.56 -0.63
N ARG A 202 0.48 -23.80 -0.21
CA ARG A 202 1.57 -24.68 0.22
C ARG A 202 2.17 -25.51 -0.89
N GLN A 203 1.39 -25.85 -1.89
CA GLN A 203 1.83 -26.76 -2.93
C GLN A 203 1.10 -26.55 -4.26
N ARG A 204 1.86 -26.62 -5.35
CA ARG A 204 1.36 -26.51 -6.71
C ARG A 204 0.87 -27.84 -7.27
N ILE A 205 1.34 -28.94 -6.71
CA ILE A 205 1.01 -30.30 -7.15
C ILE A 205 -0.07 -30.85 -6.23
N CYS A 206 -1.16 -31.38 -6.81
CA CYS A 206 -2.22 -32.02 -6.04
C CYS A 206 -1.67 -33.22 -5.24
N PRO A 207 -1.80 -33.24 -3.91
CA PRO A 207 -1.24 -34.30 -3.08
C PRO A 207 -1.94 -35.66 -3.23
N TYR A 208 -3.11 -35.68 -3.91
CA TYR A 208 -3.91 -36.89 -4.09
C TYR A 208 -3.67 -37.60 -5.41
N CYS A 209 -3.44 -36.85 -6.50
CA CYS A 209 -3.30 -37.46 -7.83
C CYS A 209 -2.03 -37.02 -8.58
N GLY A 210 -1.22 -36.14 -7.99
CA GLY A 210 0.03 -35.67 -8.60
C GLY A 210 -0.16 -34.69 -9.77
N ASN A 211 -1.39 -34.25 -10.09
CA ASN A 211 -1.63 -33.30 -11.16
C ASN A 211 -1.21 -31.88 -10.76
N GLU A 212 -0.54 -31.16 -11.66
CA GLU A 212 -0.18 -29.77 -11.43
C GLU A 212 -1.41 -28.86 -11.54
N TYR A 213 -1.57 -27.94 -10.59
CA TYR A 213 -2.63 -26.94 -10.58
C TYR A 213 -2.15 -25.66 -11.24
N HIS A 214 -2.84 -25.25 -12.29
CA HIS A 214 -2.55 -24.05 -13.07
C HIS A 214 -3.39 -22.88 -12.57
N MET A 215 -2.79 -22.07 -11.67
CA MET A 215 -3.43 -20.93 -11.05
C MET A 215 -3.76 -19.81 -12.05
N GLU A 216 -3.04 -19.76 -13.19
CA GLU A 216 -3.22 -18.76 -14.26
C GLU A 216 -4.67 -18.70 -14.79
N ASN A 217 -5.39 -19.80 -14.67
CA ASN A 217 -6.80 -19.89 -15.10
C ASN A 217 -7.79 -19.42 -14.02
N ALA A 218 -7.32 -19.06 -12.83
CA ALA A 218 -8.21 -18.75 -11.72
C ALA A 218 -7.91 -17.42 -11.03
N GLY A 219 -6.72 -16.87 -11.16
CA GLY A 219 -6.36 -15.67 -10.40
C GLY A 219 -5.13 -14.94 -10.95
N PHE A 220 -4.52 -14.14 -10.09
CA PHE A 220 -3.28 -13.45 -10.40
C PHE A 220 -2.06 -14.34 -10.16
N ILE A 221 -1.09 -14.24 -11.06
CA ILE A 221 0.23 -14.83 -10.92
C ILE A 221 1.23 -13.71 -10.65
N ILE A 222 2.09 -13.92 -9.65
CA ILE A 222 3.27 -13.06 -9.43
C ILE A 222 4.40 -13.60 -10.27
N GLU A 223 4.85 -12.82 -11.26
CA GLU A 223 6.00 -13.16 -12.09
C GLU A 223 7.32 -12.64 -11.52
N LYS A 224 7.24 -11.52 -10.81
CA LYS A 224 8.41 -10.88 -10.25
C LYS A 224 8.03 -10.12 -8.98
N LEU A 225 8.94 -10.16 -8.00
CA LEU A 225 8.80 -9.43 -6.76
C LEU A 225 10.19 -8.91 -6.39
N GLU A 226 10.33 -7.59 -6.33
CA GLU A 226 11.62 -6.92 -6.15
C GLU A 226 11.53 -5.84 -5.07
N LEU A 227 12.59 -5.79 -4.26
CA LEU A 227 12.78 -4.67 -3.34
C LEU A 227 13.28 -3.47 -4.13
N VAL A 228 12.64 -2.32 -3.96
CA VAL A 228 13.10 -1.07 -4.55
C VAL A 228 14.14 -0.44 -3.62
N PRO A 229 15.38 -0.25 -4.08
CA PRO A 229 16.48 0.27 -3.26
C PRO A 229 16.29 1.74 -2.83
#